data_cc5436c50de4c41628dfe7f5134eb246
#
_entry.id   cc5436c50de4c41628dfe7f5134eb246
#
_cell.length_a   1.000
_cell.length_b   1.000
_cell.length_c   1.000
_cell.angle_alpha   90.00
_cell.angle_beta   90.00
_cell.angle_gamma   90.00
#
_symmetry.space_group_name_H-M   'P 1'
#
loop_
_entity.id
_entity.type
_entity.pdbx_description
1 polymer ?
#
loop_
_entity_poly.entity_id
_entity_poly.type
_entity_poly.pdbx_seq_one_letter_code
_entity_poly.pdbx_strand_id
1 'polypeptide(L)'
;GMVDFILTGADERARWLRERVALICVPFVDIDGVEAGDQGKNRRPHDHNRDYVEGIYPEVRAIRELVEAWPDDGNDVAIDLHCPWLRGVPYNEMIYQVGSSNAKAWRAQQAFASVLERNITGPAPYHADNDLPFGQAWNTHSTGLTHSFGRWMADQPAMALVTSLEIPYAEMQGVATSAENLRQFGGDFAAALAEYLR
;
A
#
# COMPACT_ATOMS: atom_id res chain seq x y z
N GLY A 1 -10.53 7.45 -3.89
CA GLY A 1 -10.80 6.41 -4.91
C GLY A 1 -11.24 5.11 -4.27
N MET A 2 -10.31 4.32 -3.66
CA MET A 2 -10.65 2.99 -3.10
C MET A 2 -11.81 3.04 -2.09
N VAL A 3 -11.70 3.84 -1.04
CA VAL A 3 -12.76 3.97 0.00
C VAL A 3 -14.08 4.48 -0.62
N ASP A 4 -13.99 5.45 -1.51
CA ASP A 4 -15.16 5.99 -2.22
C ASP A 4 -15.84 4.90 -3.08
N PHE A 5 -15.08 4.14 -3.87
CA PHE A 5 -15.59 3.00 -4.63
C PHE A 5 -16.30 1.98 -3.72
N ILE A 6 -15.66 1.61 -2.60
CA ILE A 6 -16.25 0.64 -1.66
C ILE A 6 -17.56 1.18 -1.09
N LEU A 7 -17.58 2.42 -0.61
CA LEU A 7 -18.74 2.96 0.13
C LEU A 7 -19.90 3.37 -0.79
N THR A 8 -19.62 3.92 -1.97
CA THR A 8 -20.64 4.54 -2.84
C THR A 8 -20.80 3.87 -4.19
N GLY A 9 -19.87 2.99 -4.60
CA GLY A 9 -19.91 2.34 -5.91
C GLY A 9 -21.15 1.48 -6.12
N ALA A 10 -21.76 1.59 -7.29
CA ALA A 10 -22.91 0.78 -7.72
C ALA A 10 -22.49 -0.59 -8.30
N ASP A 11 -21.22 -0.78 -8.58
CA ASP A 11 -20.64 -2.02 -9.12
C ASP A 11 -20.86 -3.20 -8.17
N GLU A 12 -21.04 -4.39 -8.71
CA GLU A 12 -21.25 -5.63 -7.93
C GLU A 12 -20.06 -5.91 -7.00
N ARG A 13 -18.83 -5.60 -7.45
CA ARG A 13 -17.61 -5.77 -6.65
C ARG A 13 -17.58 -4.83 -5.45
N ALA A 14 -18.03 -3.57 -5.62
CA ALA A 14 -18.16 -2.62 -4.52
C ALA A 14 -19.18 -3.11 -3.49
N ARG A 15 -20.32 -3.64 -3.96
CA ARG A 15 -21.33 -4.23 -3.08
C ARG A 15 -20.79 -5.43 -2.31
N TRP A 16 -20.10 -6.32 -2.99
CA TRP A 16 -19.48 -7.49 -2.39
C TRP A 16 -18.47 -7.10 -1.29
N LEU A 17 -17.62 -6.10 -1.54
CA LEU A 17 -16.68 -5.58 -0.53
C LEU A 17 -17.43 -5.05 0.70
N ARG A 18 -18.48 -4.24 0.51
CA ARG A 18 -19.28 -3.72 1.64
C ARG A 18 -19.94 -4.82 2.48
N GLU A 19 -20.34 -5.92 1.87
CA GLU A 19 -21.03 -7.02 2.53
C GLU A 19 -20.07 -8.02 3.21
N ARG A 20 -18.82 -8.06 2.79
CA ARG A 20 -17.88 -9.13 3.16
C ARG A 20 -16.61 -8.65 3.82
N VAL A 21 -16.26 -7.37 3.72
CA VAL A 21 -15.00 -6.83 4.19
C VAL A 21 -15.25 -5.75 5.24
N ALA A 22 -14.65 -5.91 6.41
CA ALA A 22 -14.47 -4.82 7.34
C ALA A 22 -13.23 -4.01 6.96
N LEU A 23 -13.27 -2.70 7.08
CA LEU A 23 -12.21 -1.80 6.62
C LEU A 23 -11.74 -0.88 7.74
N ILE A 24 -10.43 -0.91 8.01
CA ILE A 24 -9.73 0.17 8.73
C ILE A 24 -9.04 1.05 7.69
N CYS A 25 -9.25 2.35 7.76
CA CYS A 25 -8.55 3.32 6.93
C CYS A 25 -7.89 4.38 7.81
N VAL A 26 -6.56 4.48 7.71
CA VAL A 26 -5.77 5.55 8.34
C VAL A 26 -5.32 6.49 7.21
N PRO A 27 -6.00 7.62 6.99
CA PRO A 27 -5.72 8.49 5.84
C PRO A 27 -4.32 9.13 5.90
N PHE A 28 -3.87 9.47 7.10
CA PHE A 28 -2.57 10.10 7.35
C PHE A 28 -1.97 9.52 8.63
N VAL A 29 -0.81 8.90 8.51
CA VAL A 29 -0.07 8.41 9.69
C VAL A 29 0.68 9.58 10.35
N ASP A 30 1.38 10.39 9.55
CA ASP A 30 2.10 11.59 10.00
C ASP A 30 1.39 12.85 9.46
N ILE A 31 0.28 13.25 10.09
CA ILE A 31 -0.49 14.42 9.65
C ILE A 31 0.31 15.72 9.76
N ASP A 32 1.14 15.86 10.78
CA ASP A 32 1.97 17.05 10.97
C ASP A 32 3.03 17.18 9.87
N GLY A 33 3.59 16.03 9.42
CA GLY A 33 4.49 15.99 8.28
C GLY A 33 3.81 16.35 6.96
N VAL A 34 2.59 15.86 6.76
CA VAL A 34 1.78 16.20 5.58
C VAL A 34 1.49 17.71 5.54
N GLU A 35 1.07 18.31 6.66
CA GLU A 35 0.83 19.76 6.77
C GLU A 35 2.12 20.58 6.53
N ALA A 36 3.27 20.08 6.98
CA ALA A 36 4.56 20.72 6.77
C ALA A 36 5.15 20.51 5.37
N GLY A 37 4.53 19.66 4.54
CA GLY A 37 5.08 19.28 3.22
C GLY A 37 6.35 18.42 3.34
N ASP A 38 6.48 17.63 4.39
CA ASP A 38 7.63 16.77 4.67
C ASP A 38 7.38 15.34 4.19
N GLN A 39 8.40 14.71 3.62
CA GLN A 39 8.38 13.29 3.25
C GLN A 39 8.67 12.32 4.41
N GLY A 40 8.79 12.81 5.65
CA GLY A 40 9.13 12.00 6.81
C GLY A 40 10.61 11.68 6.98
N LYS A 41 11.46 11.89 5.99
CA LYS A 41 12.92 11.60 6.06
C LYS A 41 13.67 12.45 7.08
N ASN A 42 13.12 13.59 7.46
CA ASN A 42 13.70 14.47 8.48
C ASN A 42 13.23 14.17 9.91
N ARG A 43 12.32 13.22 10.09
CA ARG A 43 11.86 12.80 11.41
C ARG A 43 13.01 12.18 12.22
N ARG A 44 13.00 12.43 13.53
CA ARG A 44 14.01 11.93 14.46
C ARG A 44 13.31 11.15 15.58
N PRO A 45 13.82 9.99 15.96
CA PRO A 45 15.06 9.33 15.51
C PRO A 45 14.97 8.68 14.11
N HIS A 46 13.77 8.38 13.61
CA HIS A 46 13.50 7.79 12.30
C HIS A 46 12.10 8.22 11.79
N ASP A 47 11.75 7.89 10.56
CA ASP A 47 10.40 8.11 10.03
C ASP A 47 9.39 7.12 10.65
N HIS A 48 8.09 7.46 10.58
CA HIS A 48 7.01 6.62 11.13
C HIS A 48 7.00 5.22 10.52
N ASN A 49 7.35 5.08 9.22
CA ASN A 49 7.42 3.77 8.57
C ASN A 49 8.69 2.97 8.91
N ARG A 50 9.39 3.32 9.96
CA ARG A 50 10.49 2.54 10.56
C ARG A 50 10.24 2.23 12.03
N ASP A 51 9.04 2.56 12.53
CA ASP A 51 8.71 2.54 13.95
C ASP A 51 7.84 1.35 14.38
N TYR A 52 7.54 0.42 13.49
CA TYR A 52 6.65 -0.71 13.79
C TYR A 52 7.28 -1.79 14.70
N VAL A 53 8.54 -1.65 15.10
CA VAL A 53 9.16 -2.47 16.17
C VAL A 53 9.15 -1.70 17.49
N GLU A 54 9.73 -0.50 17.51
CA GLU A 54 9.91 0.26 18.75
C GLU A 54 8.62 0.94 19.24
N GLY A 55 7.83 1.49 18.32
CA GLY A 55 6.56 2.14 18.62
C GLY A 55 6.75 3.43 19.44
N ILE A 56 7.72 4.27 19.09
CA ILE A 56 7.96 5.54 19.78
C ILE A 56 6.90 6.57 19.45
N TYR A 57 6.40 6.56 18.21
CA TYR A 57 5.35 7.48 17.77
C TYR A 57 3.97 6.99 18.24
N PRO A 58 3.14 7.88 18.86
CA PRO A 58 1.82 7.49 19.33
C PRO A 58 0.89 7.02 18.21
N GLU A 59 1.03 7.57 17.00
CA GLU A 59 0.26 7.19 15.81
C GLU A 59 0.55 5.74 15.42
N VAL A 60 1.82 5.35 15.43
CA VAL A 60 2.24 3.97 15.11
C VAL A 60 1.76 3.00 16.18
N ARG A 61 1.85 3.38 17.47
CA ARG A 61 1.29 2.56 18.57
C ARG A 61 -0.21 2.34 18.39
N ALA A 62 -0.96 3.41 18.09
CA ALA A 62 -2.40 3.32 17.89
C ALA A 62 -2.76 2.38 16.72
N ILE A 63 -2.02 2.44 15.61
CA ILE A 63 -2.20 1.52 14.49
C ILE A 63 -1.92 0.07 14.89
N ARG A 64 -0.83 -0.16 15.64
CA ARG A 64 -0.50 -1.51 16.13
C ARG A 64 -1.59 -2.06 17.06
N GLU A 65 -2.06 -1.26 18.01
CA GLU A 65 -3.15 -1.64 18.91
C GLU A 65 -4.44 -1.97 18.16
N LEU A 66 -4.78 -1.21 17.11
CA LEU A 66 -5.93 -1.50 16.25
C LEU A 66 -5.77 -2.83 15.52
N VAL A 67 -4.59 -3.10 14.96
CA VAL A 67 -4.32 -4.36 14.24
C VAL A 67 -4.27 -5.54 15.19
N GLU A 68 -3.64 -5.40 16.37
CA GLU A 68 -3.56 -6.45 17.39
C GLU A 68 -4.94 -6.80 17.98
N ALA A 69 -5.86 -5.83 18.02
CA ALA A 69 -7.25 -6.05 18.45
C ALA A 69 -8.17 -6.55 17.32
N TRP A 70 -7.68 -6.60 16.08
CA TRP A 70 -8.47 -7.03 14.93
C TRP A 70 -8.70 -8.54 14.99
N PRO A 71 -9.92 -9.01 14.70
CA PRO A 71 -10.19 -10.45 14.68
C PRO A 71 -9.33 -11.17 13.63
N ASP A 72 -8.64 -12.22 14.05
CA ASP A 72 -7.89 -13.09 13.14
C ASP A 72 -8.86 -14.13 12.54
N ASP A 73 -9.37 -13.86 11.35
CA ASP A 73 -10.23 -14.78 10.60
C ASP A 73 -9.51 -15.47 9.42
N GLY A 74 -8.21 -15.22 9.28
CA GLY A 74 -7.33 -15.93 8.34
C GLY A 74 -7.30 -15.39 6.93
N ASN A 75 -7.89 -14.22 6.65
CA ASN A 75 -7.98 -13.69 5.28
C ASN A 75 -7.74 -12.17 5.22
N ASP A 76 -6.82 -11.67 6.04
CA ASP A 76 -6.55 -10.25 6.17
C ASP A 76 -5.74 -9.67 5.01
N VAL A 77 -6.00 -8.42 4.69
CA VAL A 77 -5.27 -7.64 3.69
C VAL A 77 -4.72 -6.37 4.32
N ALA A 78 -3.45 -6.12 4.12
CA ALA A 78 -2.80 -4.87 4.52
C ALA A 78 -2.24 -4.13 3.30
N ILE A 79 -2.58 -2.84 3.19
CA ILE A 79 -2.15 -1.99 2.10
C ILE A 79 -1.49 -0.75 2.69
N ASP A 80 -0.27 -0.49 2.24
CA ASP A 80 0.53 0.67 2.59
C ASP A 80 0.73 1.53 1.34
N LEU A 81 0.20 2.75 1.33
CA LEU A 81 0.28 3.65 0.19
C LEU A 81 1.39 4.66 0.42
N HIS A 82 2.39 4.60 -0.45
CA HIS A 82 3.58 5.43 -0.41
C HIS A 82 3.74 6.27 -1.67
N CYS A 83 4.53 7.32 -1.55
CA CYS A 83 5.09 8.02 -2.68
C CYS A 83 6.60 7.77 -2.74
N PRO A 84 7.17 7.50 -3.93
CA PRO A 84 8.60 7.33 -4.09
C PRO A 84 9.34 8.65 -3.92
N TRP A 85 10.67 8.63 -4.08
CA TRP A 85 11.45 9.86 -4.16
C TRP A 85 11.01 10.71 -5.36
N LEU A 86 11.09 12.05 -5.23
CA LEU A 86 10.47 12.98 -6.18
C LEU A 86 10.94 12.85 -7.63
N ARG A 87 12.21 12.53 -7.86
CA ARG A 87 12.83 12.44 -9.18
C ARG A 87 14.07 11.55 -9.17
N GLY A 88 14.56 11.22 -10.35
CA GLY A 88 15.94 10.81 -10.57
C GLY A 88 16.15 9.38 -11.04
N VAL A 89 15.16 8.52 -10.99
CA VAL A 89 15.24 7.14 -11.53
C VAL A 89 13.86 6.71 -12.04
N PRO A 90 13.78 5.72 -12.95
CA PRO A 90 12.51 5.28 -13.52
C PRO A 90 11.43 4.90 -12.49
N TYR A 91 11.83 4.33 -11.35
CA TYR A 91 10.90 4.00 -10.26
C TYR A 91 10.17 5.19 -9.64
N ASN A 92 10.66 6.42 -9.84
CA ASN A 92 9.97 7.61 -9.34
C ASN A 92 8.84 8.08 -10.27
N GLU A 93 8.69 7.45 -11.42
CA GLU A 93 7.74 7.83 -12.48
C GLU A 93 6.87 6.63 -12.93
N MET A 94 6.72 5.62 -12.08
CA MET A 94 5.84 4.47 -12.31
C MET A 94 5.17 4.01 -11.02
N ILE A 95 3.98 3.43 -11.13
CA ILE A 95 3.33 2.74 -10.01
C ILE A 95 3.88 1.32 -9.93
N TYR A 96 4.27 0.88 -8.73
CA TYR A 96 4.76 -0.49 -8.50
C TYR A 96 4.55 -0.94 -7.06
N GLN A 97 4.53 -2.25 -6.85
CA GLN A 97 4.60 -2.85 -5.52
C GLN A 97 6.05 -3.02 -5.06
N VAL A 98 6.29 -2.76 -3.79
CA VAL A 98 7.57 -3.05 -3.14
C VAL A 98 7.59 -4.50 -2.69
N GLY A 99 8.41 -5.31 -3.32
CA GLY A 99 8.50 -6.75 -3.09
C GLY A 99 8.94 -7.09 -1.67
N SER A 100 8.17 -7.95 -1.01
CA SER A 100 8.46 -8.41 0.34
C SER A 100 9.67 -9.36 0.38
N SER A 101 10.47 -9.27 1.43
CA SER A 101 11.48 -10.30 1.76
C SER A 101 10.87 -11.61 2.26
N ASN A 102 9.61 -11.60 2.67
CA ASN A 102 8.85 -12.80 3.03
C ASN A 102 8.34 -13.48 1.76
N ALA A 103 8.76 -14.72 1.52
CA ALA A 103 8.44 -15.44 0.28
C ALA A 103 6.92 -15.74 0.11
N LYS A 104 6.16 -15.91 1.21
CA LYS A 104 4.69 -16.06 1.14
C LYS A 104 4.05 -14.75 0.70
N ALA A 105 4.43 -13.65 1.33
CA ALA A 105 3.91 -12.33 0.99
C ALA A 105 4.28 -11.94 -0.45
N TRP A 106 5.50 -12.20 -0.91
CA TRP A 106 5.91 -11.93 -2.29
C TRP A 106 5.08 -12.71 -3.31
N ARG A 107 4.79 -13.99 -3.07
CA ARG A 107 3.90 -14.76 -3.96
C ARG A 107 2.48 -14.19 -4.01
N ALA A 108 1.95 -13.74 -2.88
CA ALA A 108 0.65 -13.08 -2.81
C ALA A 108 0.65 -11.76 -3.59
N GLN A 109 1.71 -10.94 -3.44
CA GLN A 109 1.89 -9.71 -4.22
C GLN A 109 1.91 -9.98 -5.73
N GLN A 110 2.68 -10.98 -6.19
CA GLN A 110 2.73 -11.35 -7.62
C GLN A 110 1.36 -11.83 -8.15
N ALA A 111 0.64 -12.61 -7.37
CA ALA A 111 -0.71 -13.04 -7.74
C ALA A 111 -1.66 -11.84 -7.83
N PHE A 112 -1.62 -10.94 -6.86
CA PHE A 112 -2.41 -9.72 -6.87
C PHE A 112 -2.00 -8.77 -8.00
N ALA A 113 -0.71 -8.64 -8.32
CA ALA A 113 -0.20 -7.82 -9.42
C ALA A 113 -0.89 -8.13 -10.74
N SER A 114 -0.98 -9.43 -11.06
CA SER A 114 -1.67 -9.89 -12.28
C SER A 114 -3.17 -9.57 -12.29
N VAL A 115 -3.80 -9.59 -11.10
CA VAL A 115 -5.21 -9.18 -10.96
C VAL A 115 -5.36 -7.69 -11.11
N LEU A 116 -4.48 -6.90 -10.49
CA LEU A 116 -4.51 -5.44 -10.56
C LEU A 116 -4.31 -4.96 -11.99
N GLU A 117 -3.28 -5.46 -12.70
CA GLU A 117 -2.97 -5.04 -14.06
C GLU A 117 -4.17 -5.20 -15.01
N ARG A 118 -4.87 -6.33 -14.97
CA ARG A 118 -6.03 -6.56 -15.84
C ARG A 118 -7.29 -5.78 -15.43
N ASN A 119 -7.32 -5.23 -14.22
CA ASN A 119 -8.42 -4.42 -13.72
C ASN A 119 -8.20 -2.91 -13.93
N ILE A 120 -7.04 -2.48 -14.41
CA ILE A 120 -6.80 -1.07 -14.71
C ILE A 120 -7.67 -0.66 -15.89
N THR A 121 -8.55 0.30 -15.66
CA THR A 121 -9.45 0.89 -16.66
C THR A 121 -9.20 2.38 -16.83
N GLY A 122 -8.56 3.01 -15.85
CA GLY A 122 -8.22 4.42 -15.84
C GLY A 122 -6.90 4.73 -16.58
N PRO A 123 -6.56 6.02 -16.67
CA PRO A 123 -5.36 6.46 -17.37
C PRO A 123 -4.06 6.18 -16.61
N ALA A 124 -4.11 5.96 -15.28
CA ALA A 124 -2.93 5.67 -14.48
C ALA A 124 -2.43 4.24 -14.76
N PRO A 125 -1.27 4.08 -15.43
CA PRO A 125 -0.81 2.77 -15.82
C PRO A 125 -0.24 2.00 -14.61
N TYR A 126 -0.53 0.72 -14.55
CA TYR A 126 0.16 -0.22 -13.68
C TYR A 126 0.54 -1.46 -14.48
N HIS A 127 1.77 -1.90 -14.35
CA HIS A 127 2.29 -3.10 -14.98
C HIS A 127 2.97 -3.97 -13.94
N ALA A 128 2.61 -5.24 -13.88
CA ALA A 128 3.18 -6.19 -12.91
C ALA A 128 4.71 -6.32 -13.03
N ASP A 129 5.24 -6.15 -14.24
CA ASP A 129 6.68 -6.15 -14.49
C ASP A 129 7.44 -4.96 -13.88
N ASN A 130 6.72 -3.91 -13.47
CA ASN A 130 7.32 -2.77 -12.76
C ASN A 130 7.56 -3.07 -11.27
N ASP A 131 6.94 -4.10 -10.73
CA ASP A 131 7.07 -4.45 -9.31
C ASP A 131 8.52 -4.71 -8.96
N LEU A 132 8.98 -4.13 -7.85
CA LEU A 132 10.37 -4.15 -7.44
C LEU A 132 10.67 -5.30 -6.47
N PRO A 133 11.26 -6.42 -6.93
CA PRO A 133 11.57 -7.55 -6.06
C PRO A 133 12.51 -7.16 -4.91
N PHE A 134 12.40 -7.85 -3.78
CA PHE A 134 13.39 -7.73 -2.71
C PHE A 134 14.77 -8.20 -3.22
N GLY A 135 15.82 -7.50 -2.83
CA GLY A 135 17.19 -7.72 -3.28
C GLY A 135 17.58 -6.93 -4.52
N GLN A 136 16.68 -6.11 -5.09
CA GLN A 136 16.95 -5.31 -6.28
C GLN A 136 16.89 -3.81 -5.99
N ALA A 137 17.65 -3.03 -6.73
CA ALA A 137 17.77 -1.57 -6.63
C ALA A 137 17.84 -1.10 -5.17
N TRP A 138 16.95 -0.22 -4.74
CA TRP A 138 16.92 0.29 -3.37
C TRP A 138 16.25 -0.67 -2.37
N ASN A 139 15.49 -1.68 -2.84
CA ASN A 139 14.77 -2.64 -1.98
C ASN A 139 15.71 -3.77 -1.50
N THR A 140 16.82 -3.43 -0.84
CA THR A 140 17.91 -4.38 -0.54
C THR A 140 18.18 -4.63 0.94
N HIS A 141 17.65 -3.81 1.86
CA HIS A 141 18.02 -3.88 3.26
C HIS A 141 16.82 -4.14 4.16
N SER A 142 16.92 -5.21 4.93
CA SER A 142 16.13 -5.41 6.13
C SER A 142 17.05 -5.32 7.35
N THR A 143 17.24 -4.12 7.89
CA THR A 143 17.90 -4.00 9.19
C THR A 143 16.97 -4.55 10.25
N GLY A 144 17.44 -5.50 11.07
CA GLY A 144 16.61 -6.21 12.05
C GLY A 144 16.05 -5.36 13.19
N LEU A 145 16.37 -4.07 13.23
CA LEU A 145 15.96 -3.15 14.29
C LEU A 145 14.80 -2.22 13.90
N THR A 146 14.48 -2.09 12.62
CA THR A 146 13.41 -1.22 12.15
C THR A 146 12.53 -1.95 11.14
N HIS A 147 11.23 -1.97 11.36
CA HIS A 147 10.29 -2.55 10.42
C HIS A 147 9.38 -1.47 9.84
N SER A 148 9.21 -1.51 8.51
CA SER A 148 8.11 -0.83 7.85
C SER A 148 6.79 -1.50 8.22
N PHE A 149 5.67 -0.80 8.00
CA PHE A 149 4.33 -1.37 8.13
C PHE A 149 4.17 -2.66 7.33
N GLY A 150 4.55 -2.65 6.04
CA GLY A 150 4.43 -3.81 5.18
C GLY A 150 5.24 -5.01 5.68
N ARG A 151 6.44 -4.79 6.25
CA ARG A 151 7.22 -5.87 6.81
C ARG A 151 6.59 -6.41 8.11
N TRP A 152 6.17 -5.52 9.01
CA TRP A 152 5.53 -5.91 10.26
C TRP A 152 4.23 -6.67 10.01
N MET A 153 3.42 -6.24 9.03
CA MET A 153 2.21 -6.96 8.62
C MET A 153 2.52 -8.31 7.96
N ALA A 154 3.59 -8.42 7.17
CA ALA A 154 3.96 -9.69 6.53
C ALA A 154 4.38 -10.78 7.54
N ASP A 155 4.71 -10.40 8.75
CA ASP A 155 5.04 -11.31 9.85
C ASP A 155 3.79 -11.69 10.70
N GLN A 156 2.61 -11.06 10.45
CA GLN A 156 1.35 -11.44 11.11
C GLN A 156 0.78 -12.74 10.51
N PRO A 157 0.08 -13.58 11.32
CA PRO A 157 -0.29 -14.94 10.91
C PRO A 157 -1.34 -15.00 9.79
N ALA A 158 -2.35 -14.16 9.82
CA ALA A 158 -3.57 -14.28 9.01
C ALA A 158 -3.54 -13.65 7.62
N MET A 159 -2.40 -13.12 7.18
CA MET A 159 -2.32 -12.29 5.98
C MET A 159 -2.52 -13.08 4.68
N ALA A 160 -3.56 -12.74 3.94
CA ALA A 160 -3.79 -13.15 2.55
C ALA A 160 -2.99 -12.28 1.56
N LEU A 161 -2.88 -10.97 1.84
CA LEU A 161 -2.10 -10.04 1.04
C LEU A 161 -1.51 -8.96 1.93
N VAL A 162 -0.23 -8.68 1.76
CA VAL A 162 0.42 -7.48 2.28
C VAL A 162 1.13 -6.80 1.12
N THR A 163 0.81 -5.54 0.85
CA THR A 163 1.45 -4.79 -0.23
C THR A 163 1.72 -3.34 0.16
N SER A 164 2.90 -2.85 -0.22
CA SER A 164 3.21 -1.43 -0.25
C SER A 164 3.26 -0.98 -1.69
N LEU A 165 2.49 0.04 -2.05
CA LEU A 165 2.51 0.66 -3.37
C LEU A 165 3.26 1.98 -3.33
N GLU A 166 4.16 2.15 -4.28
CA GLU A 166 4.77 3.44 -4.57
C GLU A 166 4.00 4.12 -5.71
N ILE A 167 3.46 5.31 -5.44
CA ILE A 167 2.66 6.10 -6.38
C ILE A 167 3.36 7.45 -6.60
N PRO A 168 3.80 7.78 -7.84
CA PRO A 168 4.57 8.99 -8.12
C PRO A 168 3.86 10.30 -7.80
N TYR A 169 4.65 11.33 -7.47
CA TYR A 169 4.13 12.67 -7.17
C TYR A 169 3.68 13.47 -8.39
N ALA A 170 4.38 13.34 -9.51
CA ALA A 170 4.20 14.24 -10.65
C ALA A 170 3.56 13.57 -11.87
N GLU A 171 4.13 12.44 -12.27
CA GLU A 171 3.64 11.68 -13.42
C GLU A 171 3.85 10.18 -13.24
N MET A 172 3.03 9.41 -13.93
CA MET A 172 3.03 7.96 -13.98
C MET A 172 3.21 7.53 -15.43
N GLN A 173 4.46 7.31 -15.86
CA GLN A 173 4.79 6.91 -17.24
C GLN A 173 4.14 7.82 -18.31
N GLY A 174 4.29 9.14 -18.16
CA GLY A 174 3.73 10.15 -19.06
C GLY A 174 2.30 10.59 -18.75
N VAL A 175 1.65 9.99 -17.75
CA VAL A 175 0.31 10.39 -17.28
C VAL A 175 0.46 11.23 -16.00
N ALA A 176 -0.14 12.42 -16.00
CA ALA A 176 -0.07 13.31 -14.85
C ALA A 176 -0.68 12.66 -13.59
N THR A 177 0.01 12.80 -12.46
CA THR A 177 -0.53 12.43 -11.14
C THR A 177 -1.51 13.51 -10.70
N SER A 178 -2.79 13.27 -10.93
CA SER A 178 -3.88 14.16 -10.55
C SER A 178 -4.83 13.46 -9.57
N ALA A 179 -5.57 14.25 -8.80
CA ALA A 179 -6.59 13.71 -7.90
C ALA A 179 -7.65 12.88 -8.64
N GLU A 180 -7.98 13.25 -9.89
CA GLU A 180 -8.94 12.51 -10.72
C GLU A 180 -8.36 11.13 -11.12
N ASN A 181 -7.14 11.11 -11.70
CA ASN A 181 -6.48 9.89 -12.13
C ASN A 181 -6.25 8.92 -10.95
N LEU A 182 -5.88 9.47 -9.77
CA LEU A 182 -5.69 8.67 -8.56
C LEU A 182 -7.01 8.16 -7.96
N ARG A 183 -8.11 8.91 -8.09
CA ARG A 183 -9.43 8.39 -7.69
C ARG A 183 -9.84 7.21 -8.54
N GLN A 184 -9.63 7.30 -9.85
CA GLN A 184 -9.92 6.20 -10.75
C GLN A 184 -9.03 4.99 -10.47
N PHE A 185 -7.72 5.18 -10.35
CA PHE A 185 -6.80 4.11 -9.95
C PHE A 185 -7.22 3.43 -8.63
N GLY A 186 -7.62 4.22 -7.63
CA GLY A 186 -8.12 3.67 -6.37
C GLY A 186 -9.40 2.84 -6.53
N GLY A 187 -10.28 3.20 -7.45
CA GLY A 187 -11.46 2.41 -7.83
C GLY A 187 -11.07 1.09 -8.50
N ASP A 188 -10.15 1.14 -9.47
CA ASP A 188 -9.62 -0.03 -10.16
C ASP A 188 -8.92 -0.98 -9.18
N PHE A 189 -8.15 -0.42 -8.24
CA PHE A 189 -7.50 -1.18 -7.17
C PHE A 189 -8.50 -1.89 -6.26
N ALA A 190 -9.58 -1.22 -5.85
CA ALA A 190 -10.64 -1.83 -5.04
C ALA A 190 -11.39 -2.94 -5.81
N ALA A 191 -11.62 -2.73 -7.09
CA ALA A 191 -12.21 -3.73 -7.97
C ALA A 191 -11.32 -4.98 -8.10
N ALA A 192 -10.00 -4.77 -8.23
CA ALA A 192 -9.00 -5.84 -8.23
C ALA A 192 -8.96 -6.60 -6.89
N LEU A 193 -9.04 -5.90 -5.77
CA LEU A 193 -9.15 -6.54 -4.45
C LEU A 193 -10.38 -7.44 -4.34
N ALA A 194 -11.54 -6.98 -4.79
CA ALA A 194 -12.75 -7.78 -4.78
C ALA A 194 -12.61 -9.04 -5.62
N GLU A 195 -11.91 -8.97 -6.75
CA GLU A 195 -11.64 -10.15 -7.60
C GLU A 195 -10.64 -11.10 -6.95
N TYR A 196 -9.60 -10.57 -6.30
CA TYR A 196 -8.56 -11.34 -5.65
C TYR A 196 -9.06 -12.13 -4.42
N LEU A 197 -10.04 -11.56 -3.69
CA LEU A 197 -10.57 -12.13 -2.45
C LEU A 197 -11.77 -13.07 -2.65
N ARG A 198 -12.33 -13.15 -3.86
CA ARG A 198 -13.43 -14.07 -4.23
C ARG A 198 -12.94 -15.47 -4.54
#